data_eb190bd99207fa6daf072413d86642e3
#
_entry.id   eb190bd99207fa6daf072413d86642e3
#
_cell.length_a   1.000
_cell.length_b   1.000
_cell.length_c   1.000
_cell.angle_alpha   90.00
_cell.angle_beta   90.00
_cell.angle_gamma   90.00
#
_symmetry.space_group_name_H-M   'P 1'
#
loop_
_entity.id
_entity.type
_entity.pdbx_description
1 polymer ?
#
loop_
_entity_poly.entity_id
_entity_poly.type
_entity_poly.pdbx_seq_one_letter_code
_entity_poly.pdbx_strand_id
1 'polypeptide(L)' 'MSKQKYYVVWKGNNPGVYKSWEKCQEEIKNIKGALFKSFGNIEEAQKAYEMGFDKYKKISVKDHVLDGP' A
#
# COMPACT_ATOMS: atom_id res chain seq x y z
N MET A 1 -1.81 -4.53 -23.02
CA MET A 1 -1.07 -4.36 -22.32
C MET A 1 -1.37 -4.20 -21.01
N SER A 2 -1.27 -5.00 -20.22
CA SER A 2 -1.63 -4.94 -18.94
C SER A 2 -0.58 -4.46 -18.09
N LYS A 3 -0.86 -3.55 -17.26
CA LYS A 3 0.07 -3.10 -16.34
C LYS A 3 -0.17 -3.82 -15.08
N GLN A 4 0.81 -4.48 -14.59
CA GLN A 4 0.76 -5.19 -13.34
C GLN A 4 0.79 -4.20 -12.19
N LYS A 5 -0.14 -4.31 -11.29
CA LYS A 5 -0.13 -3.48 -10.10
C LYS A 5 0.15 -4.33 -8.89
N TYR A 6 0.77 -3.72 -7.90
CA TYR A 6 1.10 -4.40 -6.68
C TYR A 6 0.44 -3.68 -5.53
N TYR A 7 -0.06 -4.44 -4.58
CA TYR A 7 -0.80 -3.86 -3.47
C TYR A 7 -0.11 -4.19 -2.16
N VAL A 8 -0.01 -3.19 -1.30
CA VAL A 8 0.62 -3.38 0.00
C VAL A 8 -0.47 -3.26 1.05
N VAL A 9 -0.53 -4.23 1.93
CA VAL A 9 -1.47 -4.20 3.03
C VAL A 9 -0.67 -4.10 4.31
N TRP A 10 -0.80 -2.97 4.99
CA TRP A 10 -0.12 -2.80 6.26
C TRP A 10 -0.99 -3.28 7.41
N LYS A 11 -2.29 -3.11 7.27
CA LYS A 11 -3.21 -3.55 8.30
C LYS A 11 -4.34 -4.30 7.65
N GLY A 12 -4.48 -5.57 7.98
CA GLY A 12 -5.51 -6.43 7.43
C GLY A 12 -5.35 -7.80 8.03
N ASN A 13 -6.01 -8.79 7.44
CA ASN A 13 -5.92 -10.15 7.93
C ASN A 13 -4.48 -10.66 7.81
N ASN A 14 -3.88 -10.46 6.65
CA ASN A 14 -2.51 -10.89 6.43
C ASN A 14 -1.74 -9.79 5.76
N PRO A 15 -1.05 -8.95 6.51
CA PRO A 15 -0.29 -7.86 5.92
C PRO A 15 0.78 -8.41 4.98
N GLY A 16 1.08 -7.67 3.95
CA GLY A 16 2.11 -8.09 3.01
C GLY A 16 1.92 -7.42 1.67
N VAL A 17 2.67 -7.90 0.69
CA VAL A 17 2.61 -7.36 -0.66
C VAL A 17 1.86 -8.37 -1.53
N TYR A 18 0.86 -7.88 -2.24
CA TYR A 18 0.04 -8.73 -3.09
C TYR A 18 0.11 -8.26 -4.53
N LYS A 19 0.07 -9.21 -5.44
CA LYS A 19 0.13 -8.89 -6.85
C LYS A 19 -1.25 -8.87 -7.49
N SER A 20 -2.26 -9.17 -6.72
CA SER A 20 -3.60 -9.25 -7.24
C SER A 20 -4.55 -8.45 -6.38
N TRP A 21 -5.43 -7.69 -7.01
CA TRP A 21 -6.41 -6.92 -6.27
C TRP A 21 -7.35 -7.83 -5.51
N GLU A 22 -7.70 -8.95 -6.11
CA GLU A 22 -8.61 -9.89 -5.47
C GLU A 22 -8.05 -10.36 -4.15
N LYS A 23 -6.77 -10.72 -4.14
CA LYS A 23 -6.15 -11.17 -2.92
C LYS A 23 -6.07 -10.03 -1.89
N CYS A 24 -5.70 -8.86 -2.36
CA CYS A 24 -5.61 -7.72 -1.46
C CYS A 24 -6.97 -7.40 -0.86
N GLN A 25 -7.98 -7.44 -1.69
CA GLN A 25 -9.33 -7.13 -1.27
C GLN A 25 -9.79 -8.09 -0.18
N GLU A 26 -9.46 -9.35 -0.31
CA GLU A 26 -9.85 -10.34 0.68
C GLU A 26 -9.18 -10.08 2.01
N GLU A 27 -7.95 -9.58 1.96
CA GLU A 27 -7.23 -9.35 3.20
C GLU A 27 -7.73 -8.13 3.94
N ILE A 28 -8.34 -7.20 3.25
CA ILE A 28 -8.84 -6.00 3.88
C ILE A 28 -10.34 -6.04 4.09
N LYS A 29 -10.99 -7.06 3.57
CA LYS A 29 -12.42 -7.20 3.68
C LYS A 29 -12.82 -7.36 5.14
N ASN A 30 -13.81 -6.65 5.58
CA ASN A 30 -14.31 -6.73 6.96
C ASN A 30 -13.29 -6.23 8.00
N ILE A 31 -12.27 -5.53 7.55
CA ILE A 31 -11.29 -4.99 8.48
C ILE A 31 -11.54 -3.50 8.61
N LYS A 32 -11.88 -3.08 9.80
CA LYS A 32 -12.08 -1.68 10.04
C LYS A 32 -10.75 -1.00 10.11
N GLY A 33 -10.58 0.07 9.39
CA GLY A 33 -9.32 0.78 9.42
C GLY A 33 -8.20 0.08 8.70
N ALA A 34 -8.54 -0.75 7.72
CA ALA A 34 -7.51 -1.43 6.94
C ALA A 34 -6.65 -0.40 6.23
N LEU A 35 -5.35 -0.68 6.18
CA LEU A 35 -4.42 0.21 5.52
C LEU A 35 -3.79 -0.50 4.35
N PHE A 36 -3.96 0.04 3.17
CA PHE A 36 -3.41 -0.56 1.96
C PHE A 36 -3.21 0.50 0.89
N LYS A 37 -2.41 0.15 -0.11
CA LYS A 37 -2.14 1.07 -1.19
C LYS A 37 -1.61 0.30 -2.39
N SER A 38 -1.86 0.82 -3.59
CA SER A 38 -1.39 0.17 -4.80
C SER A 38 -0.13 0.88 -5.31
N PHE A 39 0.71 0.12 -5.97
CA PHE A 39 1.96 0.63 -6.51
C PHE A 39 2.15 0.13 -7.91
N GLY A 40 2.95 0.85 -8.68
CA GLY A 40 3.18 0.50 -10.08
C GLY A 40 4.29 -0.50 -10.28
N ASN A 41 5.12 -0.73 -9.28
CA ASN A 41 6.15 -1.74 -9.40
C ASN A 41 6.41 -2.41 -8.07
N ILE A 42 6.99 -3.59 -8.14
CA ILE A 42 7.17 -4.41 -6.96
C ILE A 42 8.19 -3.82 -5.99
N GLU A 43 9.19 -3.17 -6.52
CA GLU A 43 10.23 -2.61 -5.67
C GLU A 43 9.65 -1.55 -4.74
N GLU A 44 8.84 -0.69 -5.29
CA GLU A 44 8.22 0.34 -4.48
C GLU A 44 7.27 -0.26 -3.46
N ALA A 45 6.53 -1.28 -3.89
CA ALA A 45 5.59 -1.93 -3.00
C ALA A 45 6.33 -2.56 -1.82
N GLN A 46 7.40 -3.26 -2.11
CA GLN A 46 8.16 -3.91 -1.04
C GLN A 46 8.78 -2.89 -0.10
N LYS A 47 9.30 -1.81 -0.67
CA LYS A 47 9.90 -0.80 0.15
C LYS A 47 8.87 -0.18 1.08
N ALA A 48 7.72 0.14 0.53
CA ALA A 48 6.64 0.73 1.33
C ALA A 48 6.23 -0.21 2.45
N TYR A 49 6.13 -1.49 2.14
CA TYR A 49 5.74 -2.45 3.14
C TYR A 49 6.79 -2.57 4.24
N GLU A 50 8.05 -2.62 3.85
CA GLU A 50 9.13 -2.77 4.81
C GLU A 50 9.24 -1.58 5.75
N MET A 51 9.04 -0.39 5.22
CA MET A 51 9.15 0.78 6.06
C MET A 51 7.95 0.94 6.98
N GLY A 52 6.84 0.31 6.65
CA GLY A 52 5.67 0.42 7.48
C GLY A 52 4.83 1.63 7.13
N PHE A 53 3.55 1.54 7.50
CA PHE A 53 2.62 2.61 7.14
C PHE A 53 3.01 3.94 7.79
N ASP A 54 3.44 3.89 9.02
CA ASP A 54 3.78 5.13 9.72
C ASP A 54 4.84 5.93 8.98
N LYS A 55 5.91 5.25 8.58
CA LYS A 55 6.96 5.93 7.87
C LYS A 55 6.51 6.32 6.47
N TYR A 56 5.79 5.44 5.82
CA TYR A 56 5.31 5.75 4.49
C TYR A 56 4.38 6.95 4.54
N LYS A 57 3.54 6.99 5.54
CA LYS A 57 2.60 8.09 5.70
C LYS A 57 3.33 9.40 5.87
N LYS A 58 4.40 9.39 6.65
CA LYS A 58 5.17 10.60 6.87
C LYS A 58 5.74 11.14 5.57
N ILE A 59 6.29 10.22 4.77
CA ILE A 59 6.86 10.62 3.50
C ILE A 59 5.77 11.18 2.59
N SER A 60 4.63 10.52 2.55
CA SER A 60 3.55 10.96 1.72
C SER A 60 3.04 12.33 2.13
N VAL A 61 2.90 12.53 3.41
CA VAL A 61 2.41 13.79 3.91
C VAL A 61 3.38 14.90 3.54
N LYS A 62 4.65 14.59 3.66
CA LYS A 62 5.65 15.56 3.33
C LYS A 62 5.56 15.97 1.88
N ASP A 63 5.43 14.99 1.01
CA ASP A 63 5.30 15.26 -0.40
C ASP A 63 4.05 16.07 -0.66
N HIS A 64 3.00 15.70 0.00
CA HIS A 64 1.73 16.38 -0.20
C HIS A 64 1.83 17.85 0.20
N VAL A 65 2.50 18.10 1.29
CA VAL A 65 2.66 19.46 1.76
C VAL A 65 3.40 20.29 0.73
N LEU A 66 4.40 19.72 0.14
CA LEU A 66 5.15 20.43 -0.88
C LEU A 66 4.29 20.74 -2.07
N ASP A 67 3.43 19.80 -2.40
CA ASP A 67 2.58 20.02 -3.54
C ASP A 67 1.42 20.89 -3.20
N GLY A 68 0.94 20.73 -2.03
CA GLY A 68 -0.27 21.33 -1.61
C GLY A 68 -0.46 22.77 -2.00
N PRO A 69 0.39 23.61 -1.65
CA PRO A 69 0.17 25.02 -1.91
C PRO A 69 0.13 25.36 -3.35
#